data_7c5ea8f6cabf77b93cd9796cd5afdb3a
#
_entry.id   7c5ea8f6cabf77b93cd9796cd5afdb3a
#
_cell.length_a   1.000
_cell.length_b   1.000
_cell.length_c   1.000
_cell.angle_alpha   90.00
_cell.angle_beta   90.00
_cell.angle_gamma   90.00
#
_symmetry.space_group_name_H-M   'P 1'
#
loop_
_entity.id
_entity.type
_entity.pdbx_description
1 polymer ?
#
loop_
_entity_poly.entity_id
_entity_poly.type
_entity_poly.pdbx_seq_one_letter_code
_entity_poly.pdbx_strand_id
1 'polypeptide(L)' 'MEELVRVTVVDNEPEADLTVSMLGNEGIRAMWRPTTAAAAGLGAGTSGMMGPLEILVRSEDAERARELLA' A
#
# COMPACT_ATOMS: atom_id res chain seq x y z
N MET A 1 -9.48 -18.21 -4.71
CA MET A 1 -9.10 -16.90 -5.20
C MET A 1 -8.54 -16.10 -4.05
N GLU A 2 -7.42 -15.44 -4.28
CA GLU A 2 -6.79 -14.68 -3.22
C GLU A 2 -7.45 -13.33 -3.07
N GLU A 3 -7.64 -12.94 -1.84
CA GLU A 3 -8.20 -11.64 -1.54
C GLU A 3 -7.08 -10.72 -1.07
N LEU A 4 -7.04 -9.53 -1.63
CA LEU A 4 -6.06 -8.52 -1.23
C LEU A 4 -6.71 -7.58 -0.23
N VAL A 5 -6.00 -7.32 0.85
CA VAL A 5 -6.49 -6.42 1.89
C VAL A 5 -5.48 -5.34 2.15
N ARG A 6 -5.97 -4.15 2.48
CA ARG A 6 -5.12 -3.02 2.78
C ARG A 6 -4.56 -3.16 4.19
N VAL A 7 -3.26 -2.99 4.33
CA VAL A 7 -2.62 -3.06 5.64
C VAL A 7 -2.11 -1.70 6.10
N THR A 8 -1.87 -0.78 5.19
CA THR A 8 -1.47 0.57 5.58
C THR A 8 -1.63 1.50 4.38
N VAL A 9 -1.51 2.78 4.64
CA VAL A 9 -1.56 3.81 3.60
C VAL A 9 -0.31 4.66 3.77
N VAL A 10 0.31 5.00 2.65
CA VAL A 10 1.50 5.84 2.64
C VAL A 10 1.24 7.05 1.75
N ASP A 11 2.12 8.04 1.83
CA ASP A 11 1.87 9.32 1.20
C ASP A 11 2.38 9.44 -0.22
N ASN A 12 3.35 8.61 -0.61
CA ASN A 12 3.98 8.76 -1.93
C ASN A 12 4.58 7.45 -2.37
N GLU A 13 5.01 7.42 -3.64
CA GLU A 13 5.56 6.21 -4.22
C GLU A 13 6.84 5.73 -3.57
N PRO A 14 7.81 6.60 -3.25
CA PRO A 14 9.02 6.12 -2.58
C PRO A 14 8.71 5.39 -1.28
N GLU A 15 7.77 5.90 -0.50
CA GLU A 15 7.36 5.21 0.72
C GLU A 15 6.68 3.89 0.41
N ALA A 16 5.86 3.86 -0.64
CA ALA A 16 5.19 2.63 -1.03
C ALA A 16 6.20 1.58 -1.46
N ASP A 17 7.16 1.98 -2.27
CA ASP A 17 8.19 1.04 -2.73
C ASP A 17 9.01 0.50 -1.57
N LEU A 18 9.34 1.37 -0.62
CA LEU A 18 10.09 0.95 0.55
C LEU A 18 9.31 -0.06 1.37
N THR A 19 8.02 0.22 1.56
CA THR A 19 7.16 -0.67 2.34
C THR A 19 7.03 -2.03 1.67
N VAL A 20 6.79 -2.03 0.37
CA VAL A 20 6.66 -3.28 -0.39
C VAL A 20 7.97 -4.07 -0.32
N SER A 21 9.11 -3.40 -0.45
CA SER A 21 10.40 -4.06 -0.37
C SER A 21 10.64 -4.67 1.00
N MET A 22 10.28 -3.92 2.04
CA MET A 22 10.46 -4.39 3.40
C MET A 22 9.63 -5.64 3.66
N LEU A 23 8.37 -5.62 3.22
CA LEU A 23 7.51 -6.78 3.37
C LEU A 23 8.03 -7.95 2.55
N GLY A 24 8.53 -7.67 1.36
CA GLY A 24 9.09 -8.72 0.52
C GLY A 24 10.28 -9.40 1.16
N ASN A 25 11.11 -8.66 1.89
CA ASN A 25 12.23 -9.24 2.61
C ASN A 25 11.78 -10.21 3.69
N GLU A 26 10.56 -10.05 4.15
CA GLU A 26 9.98 -10.94 5.15
C GLU A 26 9.14 -12.05 4.52
N GLY A 27 9.19 -12.17 3.21
CA GLY A 27 8.47 -13.21 2.52
C GLY A 27 7.01 -12.88 2.24
N ILE A 28 6.62 -11.63 2.42
CA ILE A 28 5.23 -11.22 2.19
C ILE A 28 5.15 -10.50 0.85
N ARG A 29 4.33 -11.03 -0.03
CA ARG A 29 4.10 -10.39 -1.32
C ARG A 29 3.13 -9.23 -1.13
N ALA A 30 3.56 -8.04 -1.52
CA ALA A 30 2.76 -6.84 -1.34
C ALA A 30 2.74 -6.05 -2.64
N MET A 31 1.71 -5.22 -2.77
CA MET A 31 1.61 -4.30 -3.89
C MET A 31 0.98 -3.01 -3.40
N TRP A 32 1.10 -1.95 -4.19
CA TRP A 32 0.44 -0.69 -3.84
C TRP A 32 -0.36 -0.19 -5.03
N ARG A 33 -1.34 0.62 -4.71
CA ARG A 33 -2.14 1.29 -5.73
C ARG A 33 -2.71 2.57 -5.12
N PRO A 34 -3.13 3.52 -5.97
CA PRO A 34 -3.76 4.73 -5.46
C PRO A 34 -5.04 4.39 -4.71
N THR A 35 -5.29 5.14 -3.64
CA THR A 35 -6.57 5.01 -2.96
C THR A 35 -7.68 5.51 -3.88
N THR A 36 -8.92 5.22 -3.53
CA THR A 36 -10.03 5.67 -4.34
C THR A 36 -10.03 7.17 -4.49
N ALA A 37 -9.75 7.89 -3.43
CA ALA A 37 -9.73 9.35 -3.47
C ALA A 37 -8.63 9.85 -4.40
N ALA A 38 -7.44 9.26 -4.31
CA ALA A 38 -6.33 9.67 -5.16
C ALA A 38 -6.62 9.33 -6.62
N ALA A 39 -7.20 8.17 -6.86
CA ALA A 39 -7.53 7.75 -8.22
C ALA A 39 -8.56 8.65 -8.86
N ALA A 40 -9.45 9.20 -8.06
CA ALA A 40 -10.48 10.11 -8.54
C ALA A 40 -9.97 11.55 -8.67
N GLY A 41 -8.73 11.80 -8.27
CA GLY A 41 -8.17 13.15 -8.33
C GLY A 41 -8.52 14.02 -7.16
N LEU A 42 -9.25 13.50 -6.21
CA LEU A 42 -9.66 14.28 -5.05
C LEU A 42 -8.53 14.33 -4.04
N GLY A 43 -8.14 15.52 -3.67
CA GLY A 43 -7.08 15.69 -2.70
C GLY A 43 -5.68 15.50 -3.24
N ALA A 44 -5.56 15.20 -4.53
CA ALA A 44 -4.26 15.00 -5.13
C ALA A 44 -3.61 16.33 -5.52
N GLY A 45 -4.31 17.41 -5.40
CA GLY A 45 -3.79 18.68 -5.82
C GLY A 45 -3.55 18.69 -7.30
N THR A 46 -2.50 19.37 -7.70
CA THR A 46 -2.24 19.56 -9.10
C THR A 46 -1.50 18.41 -9.75
N SER A 47 -0.83 17.61 -8.96
CA SER A 47 0.02 16.58 -9.55
C SER A 47 -0.77 15.37 -10.04
N GLY A 48 -1.90 15.09 -9.43
CA GLY A 48 -2.71 13.94 -9.79
C GLY A 48 -2.09 12.61 -9.46
N MET A 49 -0.78 12.55 -9.38
CA MET A 49 -0.05 11.32 -9.10
C MET A 49 0.36 11.23 -7.64
N MET A 50 0.27 12.34 -6.96
CA MET A 50 0.67 12.40 -5.57
C MET A 50 -0.58 12.29 -4.73
N GLY A 51 -0.64 11.37 -3.92
CA GLY A 51 -1.78 11.20 -3.05
C GLY A 51 -1.59 9.92 -2.29
N PRO A 52 -2.47 9.65 -1.35
CA PRO A 52 -2.32 8.46 -0.55
C PRO A 52 -2.34 7.19 -1.40
N LEU A 53 -1.42 6.30 -1.10
CA LEU A 53 -1.32 5.01 -1.77
C LEU A 53 -1.57 3.93 -0.76
N GLU A 54 -2.36 2.93 -1.13
CA GLU A 54 -2.65 1.85 -0.20
C GLU A 54 -1.75 0.67 -0.49
N ILE A 55 -1.28 0.06 0.57
CA ILE A 55 -0.43 -1.13 0.50
C ILE A 55 -1.30 -2.34 0.76
N LEU A 56 -1.25 -3.29 -0.16
CA LEU A 56 -2.12 -4.46 -0.14
C LEU A 56 -1.30 -5.73 -0.04
N VAL A 57 -1.79 -6.67 0.76
CA VAL A 57 -1.20 -8.00 0.84
C VAL A 57 -2.33 -9.01 0.78
N ARG A 58 -1.99 -10.28 0.63
CA ARG A 58 -2.98 -11.33 0.71
C ARG A 58 -3.60 -11.36 2.09
N SER A 59 -4.87 -11.74 2.16
CA SER A 59 -5.56 -11.78 3.45
C SER A 59 -4.83 -12.67 4.44
N GLU A 60 -4.22 -13.76 3.97
CA GLU A 60 -3.50 -14.67 4.86
C GLU A 60 -2.25 -14.05 5.47
N ASP A 61 -1.72 -13.01 4.86
CA ASP A 61 -0.52 -12.34 5.34
C ASP A 61 -0.83 -11.04 6.07
N ALA A 62 -2.09 -10.65 6.14
CA ALA A 62 -2.45 -9.32 6.61
C ALA A 62 -2.03 -9.09 8.06
N GLU A 63 -2.26 -10.06 8.92
CA GLU A 63 -1.93 -9.89 10.33
C GLU A 63 -0.43 -9.74 10.54
N ARG A 64 0.34 -10.58 9.85
CA ARG A 64 1.79 -10.52 9.96
C ARG A 64 2.31 -9.21 9.41
N ALA A 65 1.76 -8.77 8.27
CA ALA A 65 2.18 -7.52 7.67
C ALA A 65 1.93 -6.35 8.62
N ARG A 66 0.78 -6.34 9.26
CA ARG A 66 0.47 -5.26 10.21
C ARG A 66 1.43 -5.26 11.38
N GLU A 67 1.82 -6.44 11.85
CA GLU A 67 2.80 -6.53 12.92
C GLU A 67 4.14 -5.96 12.51
N LEU A 68 4.56 -6.26 11.30
CA LEU A 68 5.83 -5.75 10.81
C LEU A 68 5.83 -4.25 10.60
N LEU A 69 4.67 -3.69 10.31
CA LEU A 69 4.55 -2.27 10.03
C LEU A 69 4.19 -1.45 11.26
N ALA A 70 3.94 -2.10 12.37
CA ALA A 70 3.54 -1.40 13.60
C ALA A 70 4.68 -0.59 14.20
#